data_a507501100c94f4dc1ab130aac89c913
#
_entry.id   a507501100c94f4dc1ab130aac89c913
#
_cell.length_a   1.000
_cell.length_b   1.000
_cell.length_c   1.000
_cell.angle_alpha   90.00
_cell.angle_beta   90.00
_cell.angle_gamma   90.00
#
_symmetry.space_group_name_H-M   'P 1'
#
loop_
_entity.id
_entity.type
_entity.pdbx_description
1 polymer ?
#
loop_
_entity_poly.entity_id
_entity_poly.type
_entity_poly.pdbx_seq_one_letter_code
_entity_poly.pdbx_strand_id
1 'polypeptide(L)'
;MSDDVIQLLKKTKAIIIDSHFVGTSGRHMSVYINKDALYPHTKETSQIGKLFAEKYKDQDVDVVAAPALGGIILSTWTAFHLSQLKEKEILGIYTEKTTDKNQIFTRGYDKLVKGKNVLVIEDLTTTGGSVKKVVDSVRTAGGNVIGACVMVNKDSNLVTSETIGAPFSSLAVLETASYEEKDCPLCKKGIPINTTVGHGKKYLEEKARKNRK
;
A
#
# COMPACT_ATOMS: atom_id res chain seq x y z
N MET A 1 -11.92 2.60 13.24
CA MET A 1 -11.18 2.51 11.94
C MET A 1 -9.97 1.59 12.01
N SER A 2 -9.00 1.80 12.89
CA SER A 2 -7.81 0.91 12.94
C SER A 2 -8.17 -0.55 13.20
N ASP A 3 -9.01 -0.80 14.21
CA ASP A 3 -9.44 -2.15 14.57
C ASP A 3 -10.25 -2.82 13.46
N ASP A 4 -11.08 -2.06 12.74
CA ASP A 4 -11.90 -2.59 11.65
C ASP A 4 -11.04 -3.12 10.50
N VAL A 5 -9.98 -2.37 10.11
CA VAL A 5 -9.03 -2.80 9.08
C VAL A 5 -8.35 -4.11 9.50
N ILE A 6 -7.84 -4.16 10.72
CA ILE A 6 -7.15 -5.35 11.22
C ILE A 6 -8.09 -6.56 11.28
N GLN A 7 -9.37 -6.37 11.68
CA GLN A 7 -10.36 -7.43 11.69
C GLN A 7 -10.69 -7.94 10.27
N LEU A 8 -10.81 -7.04 9.28
CA LEU A 8 -11.03 -7.42 7.89
C LEU A 8 -9.85 -8.23 7.34
N LEU A 9 -8.62 -7.80 7.63
CA LEU A 9 -7.41 -8.51 7.22
C LEU A 9 -7.28 -9.89 7.90
N LYS A 10 -7.66 -10.01 9.17
CA LYS A 10 -7.70 -11.31 9.88
C LYS A 10 -8.77 -12.24 9.29
N LYS A 11 -9.98 -11.71 9.06
CA LYS A 11 -11.11 -12.46 8.49
C LYS A 11 -10.76 -13.07 7.12
N THR A 12 -10.03 -12.35 6.29
CA THR A 12 -9.59 -12.80 4.96
C THR A 12 -8.26 -13.58 4.99
N LYS A 13 -7.73 -13.87 6.19
CA LYS A 13 -6.41 -14.51 6.37
C LYS A 13 -5.27 -13.75 5.70
N ALA A 14 -5.43 -12.45 5.53
CA ALA A 14 -4.43 -11.56 4.94
C ALA A 14 -3.27 -11.25 5.90
N ILE A 15 -3.48 -11.35 7.23
CA ILE A 15 -2.39 -11.28 8.23
C ILE A 15 -1.91 -12.69 8.51
N ILE A 16 -0.63 -12.93 8.27
CA ILE A 16 0.04 -14.20 8.57
C ILE A 16 1.09 -13.92 9.64
N ILE A 17 0.99 -14.62 10.75
CA ILE A 17 1.87 -14.51 11.93
C ILE A 17 2.63 -15.83 12.13
N ASP A 18 3.56 -15.85 13.09
CA ASP A 18 4.28 -17.03 13.55
C ASP A 18 5.04 -17.78 12.43
N SER A 19 5.62 -17.04 11.49
CA SER A 19 6.45 -17.58 10.42
C SER A 19 7.64 -16.66 10.15
N HIS A 20 8.56 -17.07 9.30
CA HIS A 20 9.77 -16.33 8.98
C HIS A 20 9.70 -15.81 7.53
N PHE A 21 9.40 -14.54 7.37
CA PHE A 21 9.27 -13.91 6.07
C PHE A 21 10.50 -13.08 5.69
N VAL A 22 10.72 -12.95 4.39
CA VAL A 22 11.69 -12.00 3.83
C VAL A 22 10.94 -11.03 2.90
N GLY A 23 11.15 -9.74 3.12
CA GLY A 23 10.58 -8.68 2.30
C GLY A 23 11.39 -8.40 1.03
N THR A 24 10.90 -7.51 0.18
CA THR A 24 11.60 -7.03 -1.04
C THR A 24 12.94 -6.38 -0.75
N SER A 25 13.10 -5.79 0.42
CA SER A 25 14.35 -5.17 0.90
C SER A 25 15.38 -6.18 1.42
N GLY A 26 15.04 -7.48 1.46
CA GLY A 26 15.86 -8.52 2.09
C GLY A 26 15.75 -8.57 3.62
N ARG A 27 14.95 -7.70 4.23
CA ARG A 27 14.74 -7.70 5.69
C ARG A 27 13.82 -8.84 6.11
N HIS A 28 14.11 -9.43 7.27
CA HIS A 28 13.43 -10.56 7.88
C HIS A 28 12.36 -10.08 8.87
N MET A 29 11.21 -10.76 8.93
CA MET A 29 10.09 -10.39 9.80
C MET A 29 9.25 -11.62 10.20
N SER A 30 8.52 -11.52 11.32
CA SER A 30 7.62 -12.58 11.81
C SER A 30 6.16 -12.42 11.39
N VAL A 31 5.81 -11.24 10.86
CA VAL A 31 4.44 -10.91 10.43
C VAL A 31 4.46 -10.50 8.96
N TYR A 32 3.55 -11.03 8.18
CA TYR A 32 3.38 -10.67 6.78
C TYR A 32 1.92 -10.31 6.50
N ILE A 33 1.71 -9.22 5.77
CA ILE A 33 0.39 -8.85 5.27
C ILE A 33 0.32 -9.25 3.80
N ASN A 34 -0.45 -10.29 3.53
CA ASN A 34 -0.76 -10.74 2.18
C ASN A 34 -2.03 -10.04 1.67
N LYS A 35 -1.88 -8.84 1.15
CA LYS A 35 -3.00 -8.06 0.60
C LYS A 35 -3.77 -8.81 -0.51
N ASP A 36 -3.08 -9.68 -1.25
CA ASP A 36 -3.69 -10.44 -2.35
C ASP A 36 -4.70 -11.48 -1.83
N ALA A 37 -4.65 -11.84 -0.53
CA ALA A 37 -5.68 -12.64 0.11
C ALA A 37 -6.96 -11.82 0.43
N LEU A 38 -6.86 -10.49 0.56
CA LEU A 38 -8.02 -9.61 0.78
C LEU A 38 -8.82 -9.40 -0.52
N TYR A 39 -8.16 -9.10 -1.61
CA TYR A 39 -8.81 -8.59 -2.83
C TYR A 39 -9.88 -9.49 -3.47
N PRO A 40 -9.80 -10.83 -3.46
CA PRO A 40 -10.88 -11.70 -3.93
C PRO A 40 -12.17 -11.58 -3.10
N HIS A 41 -12.07 -11.12 -1.85
CA HIS A 41 -13.20 -10.90 -0.96
C HIS A 41 -13.81 -9.53 -1.21
N THR A 42 -14.65 -9.40 -2.25
CA THR A 42 -15.17 -8.12 -2.74
C THR A 42 -15.91 -7.32 -1.67
N LYS A 43 -16.64 -7.99 -0.76
CA LYS A 43 -17.35 -7.33 0.36
C LYS A 43 -16.35 -6.69 1.33
N GLU A 44 -15.33 -7.41 1.76
CA GLU A 44 -14.31 -6.93 2.68
C GLU A 44 -13.44 -5.85 2.02
N THR A 45 -13.10 -6.02 0.75
CA THR A 45 -12.35 -5.02 -0.02
C THR A 45 -13.15 -3.73 -0.20
N SER A 46 -14.44 -3.84 -0.50
CA SER A 46 -15.36 -2.70 -0.56
C SER A 46 -15.48 -1.98 0.79
N GLN A 47 -15.47 -2.72 1.91
CA GLN A 47 -15.47 -2.12 3.25
C GLN A 47 -14.20 -1.30 3.51
N ILE A 48 -13.02 -1.75 3.05
CA ILE A 48 -11.80 -0.94 3.11
C ILE A 48 -11.96 0.35 2.28
N GLY A 49 -12.48 0.26 1.06
CA GLY A 49 -12.79 1.45 0.24
C GLY A 49 -13.75 2.42 0.94
N LYS A 50 -14.75 1.88 1.63
CA LYS A 50 -15.68 2.68 2.44
C LYS A 50 -14.98 3.39 3.60
N LEU A 51 -14.05 2.74 4.30
CA LEU A 51 -13.28 3.36 5.39
C LEU A 51 -12.41 4.52 4.89
N PHE A 52 -11.78 4.39 3.71
CA PHE A 52 -11.11 5.52 3.07
C PHE A 52 -12.09 6.64 2.75
N ALA A 53 -13.24 6.33 2.15
CA ALA A 53 -14.26 7.32 1.79
C ALA A 53 -14.80 8.07 2.99
N GLU A 54 -15.14 7.39 4.08
CA GLU A 54 -15.61 7.99 5.33
C GLU A 54 -14.57 8.94 5.94
N LYS A 55 -13.27 8.58 5.86
CA LYS A 55 -12.18 9.42 6.37
C LYS A 55 -12.04 10.74 5.58
N TYR A 56 -12.37 10.74 4.29
CA TYR A 56 -12.20 11.88 3.39
C TYR A 56 -13.53 12.50 2.91
N LYS A 57 -14.68 12.12 3.50
CA LYS A 57 -15.98 12.61 3.08
C LYS A 57 -16.14 14.12 3.14
N ASP A 58 -15.47 14.78 4.08
CA ASP A 58 -15.54 16.23 4.27
C ASP A 58 -14.50 17.02 3.47
N GLN A 59 -13.59 16.31 2.75
CA GLN A 59 -12.59 16.92 1.88
C GLN A 59 -13.15 17.06 0.45
N ASP A 60 -12.74 18.11 -0.26
CA ASP A 60 -13.11 18.26 -1.67
C ASP A 60 -12.25 17.37 -2.57
N VAL A 61 -12.71 16.14 -2.82
CA VAL A 61 -12.04 15.14 -3.67
C VAL A 61 -12.72 15.11 -5.03
N ASP A 62 -11.94 15.18 -6.11
CA ASP A 62 -12.41 14.94 -7.48
C ASP A 62 -11.92 13.58 -8.02
N VAL A 63 -10.71 13.16 -7.60
CA VAL A 63 -10.05 11.98 -8.12
C VAL A 63 -9.37 11.21 -7.00
N VAL A 64 -9.50 9.90 -7.01
CA VAL A 64 -8.71 8.97 -6.17
C VAL A 64 -7.67 8.30 -7.04
N ALA A 65 -6.40 8.53 -6.76
CA ALA A 65 -5.27 7.95 -7.50
C ALA A 65 -4.50 6.95 -6.64
N ALA A 66 -4.03 5.87 -7.25
CA ALA A 66 -3.28 4.84 -6.55
C ALA A 66 -2.21 4.20 -7.45
N PRO A 67 -1.14 3.60 -6.91
CA PRO A 67 -0.20 2.85 -7.73
C PRO A 67 -0.73 1.48 -8.11
N ALA A 68 -0.47 1.02 -9.33
CA ALA A 68 -0.72 -0.35 -9.72
C ALA A 68 0.22 -1.31 -8.96
N LEU A 69 -0.21 -2.55 -8.67
CA LEU A 69 -1.48 -3.21 -9.01
C LEU A 69 -2.50 -3.13 -7.86
N GLY A 70 -2.07 -3.29 -6.60
CA GLY A 70 -2.96 -3.38 -5.44
C GLY A 70 -3.83 -2.15 -5.25
N GLY A 71 -3.28 -0.97 -5.49
CA GLY A 71 -4.01 0.29 -5.37
C GLY A 71 -5.17 0.45 -6.36
N ILE A 72 -5.16 -0.23 -7.51
CA ILE A 72 -6.24 -0.13 -8.52
C ILE A 72 -7.59 -0.48 -7.91
N ILE A 73 -7.65 -1.62 -7.22
CA ILE A 73 -8.88 -2.13 -6.63
C ILE A 73 -9.38 -1.18 -5.53
N LEU A 74 -8.47 -0.69 -4.70
CA LEU A 74 -8.81 0.23 -3.61
C LEU A 74 -9.24 1.60 -4.13
N SER A 75 -8.58 2.15 -5.17
CA SER A 75 -8.99 3.43 -5.76
C SER A 75 -10.40 3.36 -6.33
N THR A 76 -10.75 2.25 -7.00
CA THR A 76 -12.10 2.02 -7.54
C THR A 76 -13.15 2.01 -6.43
N TRP A 77 -12.96 1.21 -5.37
CA TRP A 77 -13.92 1.15 -4.28
C TRP A 77 -14.00 2.44 -3.47
N THR A 78 -12.86 3.11 -3.26
CA THR A 78 -12.85 4.40 -2.56
C THR A 78 -13.59 5.46 -3.35
N ALA A 79 -13.31 5.59 -4.64
CA ALA A 79 -14.00 6.53 -5.52
C ALA A 79 -15.51 6.25 -5.59
N PHE A 80 -15.90 4.98 -5.70
CA PHE A 80 -17.30 4.55 -5.69
C PHE A 80 -18.02 5.01 -4.41
N HIS A 81 -17.46 4.71 -3.23
CA HIS A 81 -18.09 5.11 -1.96
C HIS A 81 -18.06 6.64 -1.74
N LEU A 82 -16.99 7.33 -2.15
CA LEU A 82 -16.95 8.80 -2.11
C LEU A 82 -18.02 9.40 -3.02
N SER A 83 -18.22 8.85 -4.23
CA SER A 83 -19.24 9.33 -5.15
C SER A 83 -20.64 9.21 -4.54
N GLN A 84 -20.90 8.10 -3.84
CA GLN A 84 -22.18 7.91 -3.14
C GLN A 84 -22.37 8.89 -1.97
N LEU A 85 -21.33 9.08 -1.15
CA LEU A 85 -21.38 9.95 0.02
C LEU A 85 -21.51 11.44 -0.35
N LYS A 86 -20.96 11.82 -1.50
CA LYS A 86 -20.91 13.23 -1.95
C LYS A 86 -21.94 13.57 -3.02
N GLU A 87 -22.73 12.59 -3.47
CA GLU A 87 -23.69 12.74 -4.58
C GLU A 87 -23.05 13.40 -5.82
N LYS A 88 -21.76 13.09 -6.06
CA LYS A 88 -20.90 13.65 -7.12
C LYS A 88 -20.04 12.56 -7.69
N GLU A 89 -19.82 12.54 -9.00
CA GLU A 89 -18.86 11.62 -9.61
C GLU A 89 -17.42 11.89 -9.12
N ILE A 90 -16.78 10.88 -8.53
CA ILE A 90 -15.38 10.86 -8.15
C ILE A 90 -14.68 9.81 -8.99
N LEU A 91 -13.62 10.19 -9.68
CA LEU A 91 -12.89 9.28 -10.57
C LEU A 91 -11.90 8.42 -9.80
N GLY A 92 -11.82 7.13 -10.13
CA GLY A 92 -10.79 6.21 -9.63
C GLY A 92 -9.78 5.90 -10.72
N ILE A 93 -8.50 6.26 -10.51
CA ILE A 93 -7.42 6.08 -11.48
C ILE A 93 -6.18 5.47 -10.83
N TYR A 94 -5.20 5.11 -11.66
CA TYR A 94 -3.95 4.54 -11.16
C TYR A 94 -2.74 4.96 -12.00
N THR A 95 -1.57 4.88 -11.37
CA THR A 95 -0.27 4.99 -12.04
C THR A 95 0.30 3.61 -12.31
N GLU A 96 1.11 3.49 -13.34
CA GLU A 96 1.83 2.26 -13.68
C GLU A 96 3.33 2.42 -13.35
N LYS A 97 3.94 1.32 -12.92
CA LYS A 97 5.35 1.31 -12.55
C LYS A 97 6.21 1.19 -13.81
N THR A 98 7.16 2.10 -13.98
CA THR A 98 8.14 2.08 -15.06
C THR A 98 9.32 1.14 -14.76
N THR A 99 10.15 0.86 -15.75
CA THR A 99 11.36 0.02 -15.63
C THR A 99 12.36 0.59 -14.63
N ASP A 100 12.48 1.91 -14.54
CA ASP A 100 13.30 2.65 -13.56
C ASP A 100 12.61 2.79 -12.18
N LYS A 101 11.53 2.02 -11.96
CA LYS A 101 10.77 1.97 -10.71
C LYS A 101 10.08 3.29 -10.33
N ASN A 102 9.81 4.16 -11.28
CA ASN A 102 8.97 5.33 -11.08
C ASN A 102 7.48 4.95 -11.21
N GLN A 103 6.58 5.92 -10.93
CA GLN A 103 5.14 5.80 -11.10
C GLN A 103 4.70 6.88 -12.09
N ILE A 104 3.98 6.52 -13.13
CA ILE A 104 3.50 7.48 -14.15
C ILE A 104 2.03 7.22 -14.48
N PHE A 105 1.32 8.27 -14.86
CA PHE A 105 0.02 8.11 -15.48
C PHE A 105 0.21 7.70 -16.94
N THR A 106 -0.43 6.61 -17.31
CA THR A 106 -0.58 6.15 -18.68
C THR A 106 -2.05 6.26 -19.07
N ARG A 107 -2.43 5.82 -20.27
CA ARG A 107 -3.85 5.73 -20.70
C ARG A 107 -4.61 7.06 -20.72
N GLY A 108 -3.90 8.20 -20.72
CA GLY A 108 -4.51 9.52 -20.69
C GLY A 108 -5.03 9.98 -19.33
N TYR A 109 -4.71 9.28 -18.24
CA TYR A 109 -5.15 9.63 -16.87
C TYR A 109 -4.54 10.94 -16.36
N ASP A 110 -3.40 11.36 -16.90
CA ASP A 110 -2.79 12.67 -16.66
C ASP A 110 -3.78 13.82 -16.96
N LYS A 111 -4.61 13.67 -18.01
CA LYS A 111 -5.64 14.66 -18.38
C LYS A 111 -6.76 14.75 -17.36
N LEU A 112 -7.09 13.63 -16.68
CA LEU A 112 -8.13 13.57 -15.66
C LEU A 112 -7.68 14.18 -14.32
N VAL A 113 -6.37 14.35 -14.14
CA VAL A 113 -5.74 14.89 -12.92
C VAL A 113 -5.58 16.40 -12.97
N LYS A 114 -5.38 16.97 -14.16
CA LYS A 114 -5.05 18.39 -14.33
C LYS A 114 -6.10 19.32 -13.73
N GLY A 115 -5.70 20.16 -12.77
CA GLY A 115 -6.57 21.11 -12.07
C GLY A 115 -7.56 20.48 -11.09
N LYS A 116 -7.42 19.20 -10.77
CA LYS A 116 -8.32 18.43 -9.88
C LYS A 116 -7.72 18.25 -8.49
N ASN A 117 -8.60 18.14 -7.50
CA ASN A 117 -8.24 17.74 -6.15
C ASN A 117 -8.11 16.21 -6.06
N VAL A 118 -6.91 15.73 -5.79
CA VAL A 118 -6.56 14.32 -5.86
C VAL A 118 -6.22 13.78 -4.47
N LEU A 119 -6.93 12.73 -4.07
CA LEU A 119 -6.57 11.88 -2.95
C LEU A 119 -5.71 10.73 -3.45
N VAL A 120 -4.51 10.58 -2.90
CA VAL A 120 -3.63 9.44 -3.20
C VAL A 120 -3.85 8.35 -2.16
N ILE A 121 -4.08 7.11 -2.60
CA ILE A 121 -4.22 5.97 -1.69
C ILE A 121 -3.28 4.82 -2.07
N GLU A 122 -2.99 3.95 -1.09
CA GLU A 122 -2.19 2.75 -1.29
C GLU A 122 -2.64 1.65 -0.30
N ASP A 123 -2.30 0.42 -0.58
CA ASP A 123 -2.61 -0.69 0.31
C ASP A 123 -1.68 -0.73 1.54
N LEU A 124 -0.39 -0.89 1.34
CA LEU A 124 0.61 -1.04 2.39
C LEU A 124 1.79 -0.12 2.14
N THR A 125 2.31 0.45 3.21
CA THR A 125 3.58 1.16 3.11
C THR A 125 4.55 0.76 4.22
N THR A 126 5.85 0.76 3.88
CA THR A 126 6.95 0.58 4.84
C THR A 126 7.91 1.76 4.80
N THR A 127 8.11 2.34 3.61
CA THR A 127 9.06 3.44 3.39
C THR A 127 8.42 4.67 2.73
N GLY A 128 7.15 4.59 2.38
CA GLY A 128 6.44 5.66 1.66
C GLY A 128 6.77 5.80 0.17
N GLY A 129 7.76 5.05 -0.33
CA GLY A 129 8.32 5.28 -1.65
C GLY A 129 7.33 5.21 -2.82
N SER A 130 6.38 4.27 -2.83
CA SER A 130 5.35 4.18 -3.87
C SER A 130 4.36 5.34 -3.79
N VAL A 131 3.87 5.63 -2.58
CA VAL A 131 2.93 6.72 -2.32
C VAL A 131 3.52 8.06 -2.76
N LYS A 132 4.77 8.35 -2.34
CA LYS A 132 5.47 9.58 -2.72
C LYS A 132 5.56 9.74 -4.23
N LYS A 133 5.90 8.69 -4.97
CA LYS A 133 5.99 8.74 -6.43
C LYS A 133 4.64 9.03 -7.10
N VAL A 134 3.53 8.53 -6.55
CA VAL A 134 2.19 8.87 -7.04
C VAL A 134 1.88 10.34 -6.75
N VAL A 135 2.21 10.85 -5.55
CA VAL A 135 2.09 12.27 -5.20
C VAL A 135 2.86 13.14 -6.19
N ASP A 136 4.11 12.78 -6.48
CA ASP A 136 4.94 13.51 -7.43
C ASP A 136 4.34 13.46 -8.88
N SER A 137 3.79 12.30 -9.29
CA SER A 137 3.14 12.15 -10.60
C SER A 137 1.86 12.98 -10.73
N VAL A 138 1.05 13.04 -9.67
CA VAL A 138 -0.15 13.91 -9.62
C VAL A 138 0.26 15.38 -9.82
N ARG A 139 1.27 15.84 -9.12
CA ARG A 139 1.76 17.23 -9.24
C ARG A 139 2.33 17.52 -10.62
N THR A 140 3.11 16.58 -11.17
CA THR A 140 3.66 16.70 -12.54
C THR A 140 2.55 16.81 -13.59
N ALA A 141 1.42 16.11 -13.37
CA ALA A 141 0.24 16.22 -14.24
C ALA A 141 -0.62 17.48 -13.97
N GLY A 142 -0.22 18.35 -13.03
CA GLY A 142 -0.94 19.58 -12.67
C GLY A 142 -2.13 19.39 -11.76
N GLY A 143 -2.20 18.28 -11.01
CA GLY A 143 -3.20 18.03 -10.00
C GLY A 143 -2.80 18.59 -8.63
N ASN A 144 -3.81 18.90 -7.81
CA ASN A 144 -3.67 19.32 -6.42
C ASN A 144 -3.78 18.10 -5.49
N VAL A 145 -2.72 17.70 -4.82
CA VAL A 145 -2.74 16.60 -3.85
C VAL A 145 -3.30 17.12 -2.53
N ILE A 146 -4.54 16.73 -2.21
CA ILE A 146 -5.21 17.13 -0.96
C ILE A 146 -4.82 16.24 0.23
N GLY A 147 -4.32 15.04 -0.04
CA GLY A 147 -3.84 14.10 0.97
C GLY A 147 -3.40 12.78 0.37
N ALA A 148 -2.67 12.03 1.19
CA ALA A 148 -2.31 10.65 0.92
C ALA A 148 -2.70 9.76 2.10
N CYS A 149 -3.24 8.57 1.81
CA CYS A 149 -3.66 7.64 2.84
C CYS A 149 -3.35 6.20 2.44
N VAL A 150 -2.92 5.40 3.42
CA VAL A 150 -2.68 3.97 3.19
C VAL A 150 -3.59 3.12 4.05
N MET A 151 -3.92 1.91 3.58
CA MET A 151 -4.69 0.96 4.38
C MET A 151 -3.90 0.58 5.65
N VAL A 152 -2.63 0.22 5.51
CA VAL A 152 -1.77 -0.06 6.66
C VAL A 152 -0.40 0.61 6.50
N ASN A 153 -0.03 1.42 7.50
CA ASN A 153 1.34 1.91 7.68
C ASN A 153 2.12 0.92 8.56
N LYS A 154 3.25 0.44 8.07
CA LYS A 154 4.09 -0.56 8.77
C LYS A 154 5.25 0.07 9.57
N ASP A 155 5.49 1.35 9.38
CA ASP A 155 6.51 2.13 10.09
C ASP A 155 6.05 3.59 10.20
N SER A 156 5.38 3.90 11.32
CA SER A 156 4.82 5.24 11.54
C SER A 156 5.87 6.29 11.87
N ASN A 157 7.07 5.89 12.27
CA ASN A 157 8.18 6.80 12.50
C ASN A 157 8.85 7.26 11.21
N LEU A 158 8.89 6.37 10.21
CA LEU A 158 9.53 6.65 8.93
C LEU A 158 8.57 7.31 7.93
N VAL A 159 7.31 6.88 7.90
CA VAL A 159 6.34 7.33 6.90
C VAL A 159 5.42 8.39 7.49
N THR A 160 5.76 9.64 7.21
CA THR A 160 5.10 10.85 7.72
C THR A 160 4.69 11.77 6.57
N SER A 161 3.93 12.83 6.88
CA SER A 161 3.58 13.87 5.90
C SER A 161 4.81 14.52 5.25
N GLU A 162 5.89 14.67 6.00
CA GLU A 162 7.14 15.23 5.50
C GLU A 162 7.82 14.31 4.49
N THR A 163 7.95 13.02 4.81
CA THR A 163 8.58 12.03 3.90
C THR A 163 7.77 11.77 2.65
N ILE A 164 6.44 11.85 2.75
CA ILE A 164 5.52 11.73 1.59
C ILE A 164 5.46 13.03 0.79
N GLY A 165 5.68 14.17 1.46
CA GLY A 165 5.56 15.50 0.86
C GLY A 165 4.11 15.97 0.65
N ALA A 166 3.14 15.37 1.34
CA ALA A 166 1.73 15.74 1.33
C ALA A 166 1.09 15.40 2.68
N PRO A 167 -0.08 15.96 3.05
CA PRO A 167 -0.81 15.51 4.24
C PRO A 167 -1.00 14.00 4.18
N PHE A 168 -0.45 13.28 5.17
CA PHE A 168 -0.42 11.82 5.18
C PHE A 168 -1.16 11.24 6.38
N SER A 169 -1.86 10.14 6.15
CA SER A 169 -2.51 9.35 7.19
C SER A 169 -2.57 7.88 6.82
N SER A 170 -3.00 7.04 7.75
CA SER A 170 -3.31 5.64 7.50
C SER A 170 -4.66 5.27 8.10
N LEU A 171 -5.28 4.19 7.62
CA LEU A 171 -6.47 3.61 8.26
C LEU A 171 -6.06 2.78 9.49
N ALA A 172 -4.93 2.08 9.39
CA ALA A 172 -4.35 1.34 10.50
C ALA A 172 -2.82 1.48 10.51
N VAL A 173 -2.25 1.33 11.70
CA VAL A 173 -0.81 1.15 11.91
C VAL A 173 -0.59 -0.28 12.41
N LEU A 174 0.30 -1.00 11.73
CA LEU A 174 0.75 -2.32 12.17
C LEU A 174 2.27 -2.35 12.10
N GLU A 175 2.90 -1.85 13.14
CA GLU A 175 4.35 -1.87 13.24
C GLU A 175 4.83 -3.32 13.33
N THR A 176 5.70 -3.69 12.40
CA THR A 176 6.30 -5.01 12.37
C THR A 176 7.79 -4.88 12.49
N ALA A 177 8.34 -5.49 13.54
CA ALA A 177 9.79 -5.56 13.69
C ALA A 177 10.40 -6.25 12.45
N SER A 178 11.40 -5.60 11.86
CA SER A 178 12.14 -6.15 10.73
C SER A 178 13.64 -6.08 11.00
N TYR A 179 14.37 -7.09 10.58
CA TYR A 179 15.76 -7.31 10.94
C TYR A 179 16.62 -7.53 9.71
N GLU A 180 17.89 -7.13 9.77
CA GLU A 180 18.91 -7.68 8.90
C GLU A 180 19.09 -9.17 9.21
N GLU A 181 19.52 -9.99 8.24
CA GLU A 181 19.70 -11.44 8.43
C GLU A 181 20.55 -11.76 9.67
N LYS A 182 21.69 -11.08 9.83
CA LYS A 182 22.63 -11.29 10.94
C LYS A 182 22.05 -11.05 12.32
N ASP A 183 21.06 -10.13 12.41
CA ASP A 183 20.42 -9.71 13.66
C ASP A 183 19.07 -10.39 13.89
N CYS A 184 18.60 -11.16 12.91
CA CYS A 184 17.27 -11.75 12.92
C CYS A 184 17.12 -12.83 14.00
N PRO A 185 16.20 -12.66 14.97
CA PRO A 185 15.97 -13.66 16.01
C PRO A 185 15.39 -14.97 15.46
N LEU A 186 14.71 -14.93 14.31
CA LEU A 186 14.13 -16.11 13.66
C LEU A 186 15.24 -16.94 13.01
N CYS A 187 16.24 -16.31 12.38
CA CYS A 187 17.44 -16.99 11.89
C CYS A 187 18.20 -17.64 13.04
N LYS A 188 18.42 -16.92 14.14
CA LYS A 188 19.12 -17.44 15.33
C LYS A 188 18.43 -18.65 15.93
N LYS A 189 17.10 -18.72 15.84
CA LYS A 189 16.30 -19.87 16.29
C LYS A 189 16.16 -20.99 15.24
N GLY A 190 16.76 -20.86 14.07
CA GLY A 190 16.67 -21.84 12.99
C GLY A 190 15.28 -21.99 12.37
N ILE A 191 14.40 -20.98 12.52
CA ILE A 191 13.06 -21.03 11.94
C ILE A 191 13.19 -20.91 10.41
N PRO A 192 12.66 -21.87 9.62
CA PRO A 192 12.82 -21.86 8.17
C PRO A 192 12.10 -20.67 7.54
N ILE A 193 12.70 -20.12 6.49
CA ILE A 193 12.12 -19.01 5.73
C ILE A 193 10.90 -19.52 4.96
N ASN A 194 9.81 -18.77 5.05
CA ASN A 194 8.58 -19.02 4.30
C ASN A 194 8.81 -18.77 2.80
N THR A 195 8.53 -19.79 1.98
CA THR A 195 8.70 -19.75 0.52
C THR A 195 7.38 -19.63 -0.25
N THR A 196 6.24 -19.63 0.45
CA THR A 196 4.91 -19.60 -0.18
C THR A 196 4.41 -18.19 -0.43
N VAL A 197 4.78 -17.24 0.45
CA VAL A 197 4.44 -15.82 0.33
C VAL A 197 5.66 -14.93 0.59
N GLY A 198 5.62 -13.69 0.08
CA GLY A 198 6.74 -12.76 0.17
C GLY A 198 7.89 -13.11 -0.78
N HIS A 199 9.10 -12.71 -0.42
CA HIS A 199 10.31 -12.87 -1.23
C HIS A 199 11.23 -13.99 -0.76
N GLY A 200 10.80 -14.84 0.17
CA GLY A 200 11.65 -15.87 0.79
C GLY A 200 12.23 -16.87 -0.19
N LYS A 201 11.43 -17.34 -1.18
CA LYS A 201 11.91 -18.25 -2.22
C LYS A 201 13.06 -17.63 -3.03
N LYS A 202 12.84 -16.42 -3.56
CA LYS A 202 13.85 -15.70 -4.34
C LYS A 202 15.10 -15.42 -3.54
N TYR A 203 14.95 -15.01 -2.29
CA TYR A 203 16.06 -14.77 -1.38
C TYR A 203 16.94 -16.02 -1.18
N LEU A 204 16.34 -17.19 -0.93
CA LEU A 204 17.07 -18.44 -0.78
C LEU A 204 17.78 -18.86 -2.06
N GLU A 205 17.16 -18.69 -3.23
CA GLU A 205 17.79 -18.96 -4.53
C GLU A 205 19.01 -18.06 -4.78
N GLU A 206 18.90 -16.77 -4.49
CA GLU A 206 20.01 -15.81 -4.62
C GLU A 206 21.15 -16.12 -3.65
N LYS A 207 20.83 -16.50 -2.42
CA LYS A 207 21.81 -16.91 -1.41
C LYS A 207 22.56 -18.18 -1.83
N ALA A 208 21.84 -19.18 -2.35
CA ALA A 208 22.46 -20.40 -2.86
C ALA A 208 23.39 -20.16 -4.05
N ARG A 209 23.05 -19.20 -4.94
CA ARG A 209 23.93 -18.79 -6.06
C ARG A 209 25.22 -18.11 -5.59
N LYS A 210 25.12 -17.26 -4.56
CA LYS A 210 26.30 -16.57 -3.98
C LYS A 210 27.26 -17.54 -3.29
N ASN A 211 26.75 -18.58 -2.65
CA ASN A 211 27.55 -19.59 -1.95
C ASN A 211 28.23 -20.62 -2.91
N ARG A 212 27.85 -20.59 -4.19
CA ARG A 212 28.47 -21.44 -5.24
C ARG A 212 29.59 -20.75 -6.01
N LYS A 213 29.82 -19.46 -5.75
CA LYS A 213 30.96 -18.67 -6.29
C LYS A 213 32.04 -18.51 -5.25
#